data_c48d7714536f881cf4ac42cc717871b1
#
_entry.id   c48d7714536f881cf4ac42cc717871b1
#
_cell.length_a   1.000
_cell.length_b   1.000
_cell.length_c   1.000
_cell.angle_alpha   90.00
_cell.angle_beta   90.00
_cell.angle_gamma   90.00
#
_symmetry.space_group_name_H-M   'P 1'
#
loop_
_entity.id
_entity.type
_entity.pdbx_description
1 polymer ?
#
loop_
_entity_poly.entity_id
_entity_poly.type
_entity_poly.pdbx_seq_one_letter_code
_entity_poly.pdbx_strand_id
1 'polypeptide(L)'
;MADTIIPESLFEPSQLPTPTENLPAVIHDNPGQMLRSFLSSPFISASLPLKDIKKNVFRRKYNNITLSLASTSEKVPYGKYGRLLLTILTTHAVIGNPDDQEGNILVHYDSIRQLLKEMQLSAGRSNEIKEQLEYFSKSTFVFEERRTSVVQKSLFKDMIDVDDCYKKDKLEATLVSSGIIPFMEGMQYIELTEDGKKSNQFCITIKLSPAFVKFSKSHSVPINYSTYKAITSVVGKDIYAWLTYRNNGLGKGESVFIPAHSLVEQFMPVKEGSHENQERTNYYFIVNQIKEIKEKYYPELNISFNQDGMGVTLRKSVAQIEPDDSRYVLVTSNL
;
A
#
# COMPACT_ATOMS: atom_id res chain seq x y z
N MET A 1 37.38 11.03 -23.07
CA MET A 1 36.27 11.87 -22.61
C MET A 1 35.02 11.10 -22.97
N ALA A 2 34.39 10.52 -21.99
CA ALA A 2 33.16 9.76 -22.20
C ALA A 2 32.02 10.76 -22.15
N ASP A 3 31.34 10.94 -23.30
CA ASP A 3 30.11 11.73 -23.39
C ASP A 3 29.07 11.07 -22.49
N THR A 4 28.74 11.75 -21.40
CA THR A 4 27.62 11.39 -20.55
C THR A 4 26.35 11.68 -21.32
N ILE A 5 25.75 10.65 -21.89
CA ILE A 5 24.41 10.75 -22.51
C ILE A 5 23.45 11.08 -21.37
N ILE A 6 23.03 12.35 -21.30
CA ILE A 6 21.89 12.76 -20.46
C ILE A 6 20.67 12.09 -21.09
N PRO A 7 19.92 11.24 -20.39
CA PRO A 7 18.71 10.67 -20.95
C PRO A 7 17.77 11.80 -21.33
N GLU A 8 17.26 11.76 -22.56
CA GLU A 8 16.18 12.62 -23.00
C GLU A 8 15.05 12.58 -21.96
N SER A 9 14.40 13.72 -21.74
CA SER A 9 13.31 13.88 -20.79
C SER A 9 12.34 12.69 -20.89
N LEU A 10 12.07 12.00 -19.77
CA LEU A 10 11.11 10.90 -19.69
C LEU A 10 9.69 11.33 -20.13
N PHE A 11 9.48 12.61 -20.35
CA PHE A 11 8.25 13.21 -20.81
C PHE A 11 8.55 14.20 -21.92
N GLU A 12 7.83 14.08 -23.02
CA GLU A 12 7.86 15.14 -24.04
C GLU A 12 7.29 16.43 -23.44
N PRO A 13 7.81 17.61 -23.81
CA PRO A 13 7.30 18.90 -23.29
C PRO A 13 5.80 19.10 -23.52
N SER A 14 5.23 18.45 -24.54
CA SER A 14 3.79 18.44 -24.84
C SER A 14 2.94 17.57 -23.88
N GLN A 15 3.56 16.73 -23.05
CA GLN A 15 2.90 15.86 -22.08
C GLN A 15 2.86 16.46 -20.66
N LEU A 16 3.50 17.59 -20.44
CA LEU A 16 3.32 18.34 -19.20
C LEU A 16 1.96 19.02 -19.26
N PRO A 17 1.04 18.74 -18.32
CA PRO A 17 -0.22 19.47 -18.28
C PRO A 17 0.07 20.96 -18.14
N THR A 18 -0.46 21.76 -19.07
CA THR A 18 -0.48 23.20 -18.90
C THR A 18 -1.30 23.53 -17.64
N PRO A 19 -0.95 24.56 -16.87
CA PRO A 19 -1.60 24.90 -15.59
C PRO A 19 -3.13 25.14 -15.65
N THR A 20 -3.74 25.00 -16.81
CA THR A 20 -5.14 25.36 -17.07
C THR A 20 -6.03 24.23 -17.55
N GLU A 21 -5.56 23.01 -17.76
CA GLU A 21 -6.39 21.90 -18.21
C GLU A 21 -6.82 20.97 -17.07
N ASN A 22 -8.06 21.13 -16.68
CA ASN A 22 -9.02 20.21 -16.02
C ASN A 22 -8.46 18.93 -15.37
N LEU A 23 -7.63 19.11 -14.35
CA LEU A 23 -7.52 18.08 -13.31
C LEU A 23 -8.87 18.04 -12.57
N PRO A 24 -9.37 16.86 -12.20
CA PRO A 24 -10.66 16.75 -11.49
C PRO A 24 -10.60 17.63 -10.24
N ALA A 25 -11.54 18.58 -10.20
CA ALA A 25 -11.65 19.54 -9.12
C ALA A 25 -11.77 18.78 -7.79
N VAL A 26 -10.95 19.20 -6.88
CA VAL A 26 -10.90 18.73 -5.54
C VAL A 26 -11.76 19.60 -4.66
N ILE A 27 -12.71 19.04 -4.00
CA ILE A 27 -13.58 19.72 -3.05
C ILE A 27 -12.91 19.65 -1.66
N HIS A 28 -12.42 20.78 -1.17
CA HIS A 28 -12.04 20.91 0.24
C HIS A 28 -13.30 20.97 1.08
N ASP A 29 -13.65 19.85 1.68
CA ASP A 29 -14.67 19.82 2.67
C ASP A 29 -14.09 20.05 4.07
N ASN A 30 -14.94 20.51 4.98
CA ASN A 30 -14.65 21.01 6.32
C ASN A 30 -13.63 20.17 7.09
N PRO A 31 -12.83 20.82 7.97
CA PRO A 31 -11.95 20.09 8.89
C PRO A 31 -12.79 19.17 9.77
N GLY A 32 -12.72 17.88 9.51
CA GLY A 32 -13.48 16.82 10.19
C GLY A 32 -14.12 15.80 9.27
N GLN A 33 -14.17 16.01 7.96
CA GLN A 33 -14.69 15.02 7.03
C GLN A 33 -13.72 13.84 6.84
N MET A 34 -14.30 12.64 6.83
CA MET A 34 -13.59 11.41 6.52
C MET A 34 -13.19 11.40 5.05
N LEU A 35 -11.89 11.39 4.78
CA LEU A 35 -11.36 11.30 3.41
C LEU A 35 -11.23 9.85 3.01
N ARG A 36 -12.02 9.43 2.02
CA ARG A 36 -11.88 8.11 1.40
C ARG A 36 -10.59 8.02 0.62
N SER A 37 -9.74 7.08 0.99
CA SER A 37 -8.51 6.74 0.29
C SER A 37 -8.46 5.24 0.06
N PHE A 38 -7.47 4.78 -0.69
CA PHE A 38 -7.35 3.38 -1.04
C PHE A 38 -5.96 2.82 -0.72
N LEU A 39 -5.96 1.56 -0.27
CA LEU A 39 -4.77 0.70 -0.22
C LEU A 39 -5.06 -0.60 -0.98
N SER A 40 -4.04 -1.19 -1.56
CA SER A 40 -4.19 -2.49 -2.19
C SER A 40 -4.14 -3.61 -1.16
N SER A 41 -5.07 -4.56 -1.21
CA SER A 41 -5.18 -5.67 -0.26
C SER A 41 -3.90 -6.50 -0.11
N PRO A 42 -3.06 -6.74 -1.14
CA PRO A 42 -1.77 -7.40 -0.94
C PRO A 42 -0.79 -6.59 -0.08
N PHE A 43 -0.78 -5.25 -0.18
CA PHE A 43 0.02 -4.39 0.70
C PHE A 43 -0.51 -4.32 2.14
N ILE A 44 -1.82 -4.58 2.34
CA ILE A 44 -2.40 -4.73 3.66
C ILE A 44 -1.96 -6.06 4.28
N SER A 45 -1.88 -7.12 3.49
CA SER A 45 -1.49 -8.47 3.94
C SER A 45 0.02 -8.57 4.19
N ALA A 46 0.84 -8.02 3.29
CA ALA A 46 2.30 -8.03 3.38
C ALA A 46 2.83 -6.60 3.18
N SER A 47 2.87 -5.83 4.25
CA SER A 47 3.14 -4.40 4.23
C SER A 47 4.63 -4.06 4.01
N LEU A 48 4.90 -2.79 3.72
CA LEU A 48 6.25 -2.22 3.61
C LEU A 48 7.10 -2.47 4.87
N PRO A 49 8.43 -2.36 4.81
CA PRO A 49 9.29 -2.39 6.00
C PRO A 49 8.83 -1.41 7.07
N LEU A 50 8.89 -1.82 8.33
CA LEU A 50 8.48 -0.97 9.47
C LEU A 50 9.42 0.22 9.67
N LYS A 51 10.70 0.03 9.34
CA LYS A 51 11.78 1.02 9.47
C LYS A 51 12.78 0.87 8.33
N ASP A 52 13.71 1.81 8.23
CA ASP A 52 14.85 1.70 7.31
C ASP A 52 15.62 0.41 7.60
N ILE A 53 15.65 -0.47 6.60
CA ILE A 53 16.39 -1.74 6.66
C ILE A 53 17.82 -1.60 6.12
N LYS A 54 18.19 -0.42 5.58
CA LYS A 54 19.49 -0.13 4.95
C LYS A 54 19.86 -1.15 3.88
N LYS A 55 18.87 -1.57 3.10
CA LYS A 55 19.01 -2.52 1.98
C LYS A 55 18.07 -2.12 0.86
N ASN A 56 18.46 -2.43 -0.34
CA ASN A 56 17.67 -2.19 -1.56
C ASN A 56 16.73 -3.36 -1.92
N VAL A 57 16.72 -4.42 -1.12
CA VAL A 57 15.81 -5.56 -1.29
C VAL A 57 15.13 -5.87 0.04
N PHE A 58 13.82 -6.06 -0.01
CA PHE A 58 13.01 -6.49 1.12
C PHE A 58 12.09 -7.62 0.67
N ARG A 59 11.95 -8.64 1.50
CA ARG A 59 11.02 -9.73 1.27
C ARG A 59 10.20 -9.99 2.53
N ARG A 60 8.89 -10.13 2.35
CA ARG A 60 7.95 -10.47 3.42
C ARG A 60 6.98 -11.53 2.92
N LYS A 61 6.87 -12.59 3.69
CA LYS A 61 5.90 -13.66 3.46
C LYS A 61 4.84 -13.63 4.55
N TYR A 62 3.60 -13.78 4.17
CA TYR A 62 2.49 -14.03 5.08
C TYR A 62 1.48 -14.95 4.40
N ASN A 63 1.19 -16.10 4.99
CA ASN A 63 0.37 -17.17 4.41
C ASN A 63 0.83 -17.53 2.99
N ASN A 64 -0.08 -17.41 2.04
CA ASN A 64 0.14 -17.70 0.62
C ASN A 64 0.67 -16.51 -0.19
N ILE A 65 0.88 -15.37 0.42
CA ILE A 65 1.36 -14.13 -0.24
C ILE A 65 2.82 -13.88 0.14
N THR A 66 3.63 -13.58 -0.86
CA THR A 66 4.98 -13.06 -0.68
C THR A 66 5.11 -11.73 -1.39
N LEU A 67 5.46 -10.68 -0.65
CA LEU A 67 5.88 -9.39 -1.18
C LEU A 67 7.40 -9.37 -1.28
N SER A 68 7.91 -9.06 -2.46
CA SER A 68 9.31 -8.72 -2.67
C SER A 68 9.40 -7.31 -3.23
N LEU A 69 10.17 -6.44 -2.58
CA LEU A 69 10.51 -5.10 -3.05
C LEU A 69 11.97 -5.09 -3.47
N ALA A 70 12.25 -4.51 -4.61
CA ALA A 70 13.61 -4.25 -5.08
C ALA A 70 13.73 -2.81 -5.55
N SER A 71 14.84 -2.17 -5.27
CA SER A 71 15.12 -0.79 -5.66
C SER A 71 16.47 -0.70 -6.35
N THR A 72 16.57 0.18 -7.35
CA THR A 72 17.85 0.57 -7.95
C THR A 72 18.59 1.60 -7.09
N SER A 73 17.94 2.15 -6.05
CA SER A 73 18.58 2.95 -5.01
C SER A 73 19.10 2.06 -3.88
N GLU A 74 19.78 2.67 -2.89
CA GLU A 74 20.30 1.94 -1.72
C GLU A 74 19.20 1.42 -0.78
N LYS A 75 17.98 1.93 -0.91
CA LYS A 75 16.88 1.67 0.02
C LYS A 75 15.56 1.45 -0.73
N VAL A 76 14.67 0.73 -0.08
CA VAL A 76 13.26 0.58 -0.49
C VAL A 76 12.37 1.52 0.34
N PRO A 77 11.14 1.85 -0.11
CA PRO A 77 10.17 2.61 0.69
C PRO A 77 9.89 1.95 2.04
N TYR A 78 9.77 2.74 3.12
CA TYR A 78 9.60 2.23 4.48
C TYR A 78 8.85 3.18 5.42
N GLY A 79 8.52 2.68 6.60
CA GLY A 79 8.03 3.47 7.72
C GLY A 79 6.65 4.09 7.51
N LYS A 80 6.33 5.10 8.32
CA LYS A 80 5.01 5.75 8.28
C LYS A 80 4.80 6.61 7.04
N TYR A 81 5.84 7.32 6.60
CA TYR A 81 5.73 8.21 5.43
C TYR A 81 5.66 7.43 4.13
N GLY A 82 6.40 6.32 4.03
CA GLY A 82 6.24 5.39 2.91
C GLY A 82 4.81 4.86 2.80
N ARG A 83 4.17 4.50 3.93
CA ARG A 83 2.77 4.04 3.96
C ARG A 83 1.77 5.12 3.57
N LEU A 84 1.94 6.32 4.09
CA LEU A 84 1.07 7.45 3.73
C LEU A 84 1.20 7.78 2.24
N LEU A 85 2.43 7.83 1.73
CA LEU A 85 2.66 8.09 0.31
C LEU A 85 2.11 6.96 -0.57
N LEU A 86 2.30 5.69 -0.18
CA LEU A 86 1.69 4.55 -0.88
C LEU A 86 0.16 4.68 -0.95
N THR A 87 -0.47 5.15 0.14
CA THR A 87 -1.92 5.39 0.15
C THR A 87 -2.32 6.47 -0.86
N ILE A 88 -1.58 7.58 -0.93
CA ILE A 88 -1.83 8.65 -1.91
C ILE A 88 -1.66 8.13 -3.34
N LEU A 89 -0.53 7.47 -3.63
CA LEU A 89 -0.25 6.91 -4.96
C LEU A 89 -1.31 5.87 -5.38
N THR A 90 -1.71 4.98 -4.45
CA THR A 90 -2.78 4.01 -4.71
C THR A 90 -4.12 4.70 -4.95
N THR A 91 -4.40 5.77 -4.22
CA THR A 91 -5.65 6.52 -4.39
C THR A 91 -5.71 7.19 -5.77
N HIS A 92 -4.63 7.88 -6.19
CA HIS A 92 -4.55 8.42 -7.55
C HIS A 92 -4.67 7.33 -8.61
N ALA A 93 -4.03 6.17 -8.40
CA ALA A 93 -4.14 5.03 -9.30
C ALA A 93 -5.58 4.49 -9.43
N VAL A 94 -6.36 4.52 -8.34
CA VAL A 94 -7.75 3.99 -8.32
C VAL A 94 -8.74 4.98 -8.91
N ILE A 95 -8.66 6.27 -8.52
CA ILE A 95 -9.65 7.28 -8.93
C ILE A 95 -9.28 8.01 -10.22
N GLY A 96 -7.98 8.03 -10.58
CA GLY A 96 -7.50 8.74 -11.75
C GLY A 96 -7.96 8.08 -13.05
N ASN A 97 -8.13 8.93 -14.06
CA ASN A 97 -8.32 8.50 -15.44
C ASN A 97 -6.95 8.38 -16.11
N PRO A 98 -6.76 7.40 -16.99
CA PRO A 98 -5.54 7.33 -17.80
C PRO A 98 -5.37 8.59 -18.65
N ASP A 99 -4.16 9.15 -18.66
CA ASP A 99 -3.81 10.36 -19.42
C ASP A 99 -3.29 10.02 -20.83
N ASP A 100 -2.95 8.76 -21.07
CA ASP A 100 -2.47 8.28 -22.34
C ASP A 100 -3.08 6.92 -22.73
N GLN A 101 -2.81 6.50 -24.00
CA GLN A 101 -3.29 5.21 -24.52
C GLN A 101 -2.65 4.00 -23.82
N GLU A 102 -1.51 4.19 -23.16
CA GLU A 102 -0.80 3.15 -22.43
C GLU A 102 -1.40 2.87 -21.05
N GLY A 103 -2.27 3.77 -20.56
CA GLY A 103 -2.95 3.65 -19.27
C GLY A 103 -2.16 4.24 -18.10
N ASN A 104 -1.21 5.13 -18.37
CA ASN A 104 -0.49 5.89 -17.37
C ASN A 104 -1.40 6.93 -16.69
N ILE A 105 -1.10 7.26 -15.45
CA ILE A 105 -1.72 8.37 -14.72
C ILE A 105 -0.62 9.35 -14.34
N LEU A 106 -0.77 10.61 -14.78
CA LEU A 106 0.10 11.71 -14.39
C LEU A 106 -0.46 12.39 -13.13
N VAL A 107 0.37 12.49 -12.11
CA VAL A 107 0.05 13.22 -10.87
C VAL A 107 0.99 14.40 -10.78
N HIS A 108 0.44 15.60 -10.83
CA HIS A 108 1.20 16.84 -10.83
C HIS A 108 0.97 17.63 -9.55
N TYR A 109 2.05 18.17 -9.00
CA TYR A 109 2.03 19.07 -7.86
C TYR A 109 2.91 20.30 -8.18
N ASP A 110 2.34 21.48 -8.08
CA ASP A 110 3.07 22.74 -8.28
C ASP A 110 4.15 22.98 -7.22
N SER A 111 4.04 22.30 -6.08
CA SER A 111 5.02 22.36 -5.02
C SER A 111 4.97 21.14 -4.11
N ILE A 112 6.08 20.86 -3.41
CA ILE A 112 6.10 19.86 -2.34
C ILE A 112 5.08 20.19 -1.24
N ARG A 113 4.76 21.47 -1.02
CA ARG A 113 3.76 21.90 -0.04
C ARG A 113 2.35 21.43 -0.42
N GLN A 114 2.03 21.41 -1.72
CA GLN A 114 0.74 20.91 -2.19
C GLN A 114 0.60 19.40 -1.90
N LEU A 115 1.63 18.59 -2.20
CA LEU A 115 1.63 17.16 -1.82
C LEU A 115 1.53 16.99 -0.31
N LEU A 116 2.28 17.75 0.49
CA LEU A 116 2.19 17.70 1.96
C LEU A 116 0.79 18.08 2.46
N LYS A 117 0.14 19.07 1.83
CA LYS A 117 -1.24 19.47 2.15
C LYS A 117 -2.21 18.33 1.86
N GLU A 118 -2.11 17.68 0.70
CA GLU A 118 -2.89 16.49 0.38
C GLU A 118 -2.66 15.36 1.38
N MET A 119 -1.41 15.11 1.75
CA MET A 119 -1.06 14.16 2.81
C MET A 119 -1.42 14.65 4.21
N GLN A 120 -1.96 15.86 4.34
CA GLN A 120 -2.28 16.53 5.62
C GLN A 120 -1.07 16.55 6.58
N LEU A 121 0.13 16.81 6.05
CA LEU A 121 1.37 16.87 6.80
C LEU A 121 1.87 18.30 6.91
N SER A 122 2.64 18.58 7.98
CA SER A 122 3.31 19.87 8.14
C SER A 122 4.48 20.05 7.16
N ALA A 123 4.81 21.30 6.82
CA ALA A 123 5.90 21.65 5.90
C ALA A 123 7.26 21.10 6.33
N GLY A 124 7.49 20.89 7.63
CA GLY A 124 8.73 20.32 8.16
C GLY A 124 8.98 18.85 7.77
N ARG A 125 8.03 18.22 7.05
CA ARG A 125 8.15 16.82 6.58
C ARG A 125 8.54 16.71 5.10
N SER A 126 8.95 17.79 4.48
CA SER A 126 9.27 17.83 3.05
C SER A 126 10.42 16.90 2.69
N ASN A 127 11.48 16.86 3.50
CA ASN A 127 12.64 16.02 3.20
C ASN A 127 12.31 14.53 3.28
N GLU A 128 11.59 14.10 4.33
CA GLU A 128 11.18 12.71 4.49
C GLU A 128 10.26 12.25 3.34
N ILE A 129 9.39 13.13 2.85
CA ILE A 129 8.51 12.80 1.72
C ILE A 129 9.29 12.76 0.40
N LYS A 130 10.20 13.70 0.16
CA LYS A 130 11.09 13.67 -1.02
C LYS A 130 11.91 12.38 -1.06
N GLU A 131 12.50 11.96 0.06
CA GLU A 131 13.23 10.70 0.15
C GLU A 131 12.33 9.49 -0.19
N GLN A 132 11.13 9.43 0.38
CA GLN A 132 10.21 8.32 0.09
C GLN A 132 9.77 8.32 -1.38
N LEU A 133 9.50 9.48 -1.97
CA LEU A 133 9.20 9.60 -3.41
C LEU A 133 10.34 9.05 -4.26
N GLU A 134 11.58 9.40 -3.93
CA GLU A 134 12.76 8.89 -4.63
C GLU A 134 12.85 7.37 -4.51
N TYR A 135 12.59 6.79 -3.33
CA TYR A 135 12.59 5.34 -3.16
C TYR A 135 11.48 4.67 -3.97
N PHE A 136 10.28 5.25 -4.01
CA PHE A 136 9.18 4.72 -4.84
C PHE A 136 9.50 4.80 -6.33
N SER A 137 10.07 5.91 -6.82
CA SER A 137 10.39 6.08 -8.24
C SER A 137 11.44 5.09 -8.76
N LYS A 138 12.28 4.56 -7.86
CA LYS A 138 13.36 3.61 -8.15
C LYS A 138 13.03 2.17 -7.74
N SER A 139 11.80 1.90 -7.27
CA SER A 139 11.43 0.60 -6.76
C SER A 139 10.40 -0.11 -7.61
N THR A 140 10.56 -1.43 -7.67
CA THR A 140 9.58 -2.37 -8.18
C THR A 140 9.14 -3.31 -7.08
N PHE A 141 7.95 -3.89 -7.24
CA PHE A 141 7.50 -4.95 -6.36
C PHE A 141 7.00 -6.16 -7.14
N VAL A 142 7.06 -7.30 -6.48
CA VAL A 142 6.50 -8.57 -6.94
C VAL A 142 5.61 -9.09 -5.83
N PHE A 143 4.35 -9.37 -6.17
CA PHE A 143 3.50 -10.22 -5.35
C PHE A 143 3.48 -11.61 -5.95
N GLU A 144 3.88 -12.59 -5.15
CA GLU A 144 3.73 -13.99 -5.46
C GLU A 144 2.59 -14.54 -4.59
N GLU A 145 1.53 -14.98 -5.23
CA GLU A 145 0.41 -15.67 -4.57
C GLU A 145 0.45 -17.15 -4.93
N ARG A 146 0.39 -18.01 -3.92
CA ARG A 146 0.34 -19.47 -4.08
C ARG A 146 -1.04 -19.98 -3.68
N ARG A 147 -1.77 -20.54 -4.64
CA ARG A 147 -3.07 -21.17 -4.41
C ARG A 147 -2.95 -22.66 -4.65
N THR A 148 -3.07 -23.45 -3.59
CA THR A 148 -3.10 -24.92 -3.70
C THR A 148 -4.54 -25.39 -3.77
N SER A 149 -4.87 -26.16 -4.79
CA SER A 149 -6.18 -26.79 -4.95
C SER A 149 -6.00 -28.29 -5.17
N VAL A 150 -6.93 -29.08 -4.62
CA VAL A 150 -7.02 -30.50 -4.90
C VAL A 150 -7.81 -30.67 -6.19
N VAL A 151 -7.19 -31.27 -7.20
CA VAL A 151 -7.80 -31.46 -8.51
C VAL A 151 -7.95 -32.95 -8.76
N GLN A 152 -9.11 -33.35 -9.29
CA GLN A 152 -9.31 -34.74 -9.69
C GLN A 152 -8.54 -35.02 -10.98
N LYS A 153 -7.89 -36.18 -11.04
CA LYS A 153 -7.05 -36.65 -12.17
C LYS A 153 -7.76 -36.59 -13.54
N SER A 154 -9.09 -36.71 -13.54
CA SER A 154 -9.90 -36.66 -14.78
C SER A 154 -9.89 -35.33 -15.52
N LEU A 155 -9.57 -34.21 -14.84
CA LEU A 155 -9.54 -32.87 -15.45
C LEU A 155 -8.27 -32.58 -16.27
N PHE A 156 -7.21 -33.40 -16.11
CA PHE A 156 -5.93 -33.19 -16.79
C PHE A 156 -5.64 -34.21 -17.89
N LYS A 157 -6.52 -35.19 -18.09
CA LYS A 157 -6.28 -36.31 -19.01
C LYS A 157 -6.03 -35.85 -20.46
N ASP A 158 -6.59 -34.69 -20.82
CA ASP A 158 -6.49 -34.16 -22.20
C ASP A 158 -5.39 -33.10 -22.37
N MET A 159 -4.73 -32.67 -21.27
CA MET A 159 -3.73 -31.59 -21.31
C MET A 159 -2.28 -32.07 -21.15
N ILE A 160 -2.06 -33.22 -20.54
CA ILE A 160 -0.71 -33.75 -20.27
C ILE A 160 -0.78 -35.27 -20.38
N ASP A 161 0.12 -35.87 -21.10
CA ASP A 161 0.31 -37.34 -21.17
C ASP A 161 0.89 -37.80 -19.80
N VAL A 162 -0.02 -38.10 -18.84
CA VAL A 162 0.30 -38.21 -17.42
C VAL A 162 0.34 -39.67 -16.97
N ASP A 163 0.28 -40.62 -17.89
CA ASP A 163 0.04 -42.03 -17.54
C ASP A 163 1.15 -42.68 -16.69
N ASP A 164 2.35 -42.13 -16.66
CA ASP A 164 3.47 -42.75 -15.93
C ASP A 164 3.87 -42.08 -14.60
N CYS A 165 3.43 -40.84 -14.33
CA CYS A 165 3.96 -40.08 -13.18
C CYS A 165 3.11 -40.13 -11.90
N TYR A 166 1.82 -40.47 -11.95
CA TYR A 166 0.94 -40.29 -10.80
C TYR A 166 0.11 -41.53 -10.45
N LYS A 167 0.48 -42.16 -9.36
CA LYS A 167 -0.26 -43.31 -8.75
C LYS A 167 -1.40 -42.88 -7.80
N LYS A 168 -1.69 -41.55 -7.65
CA LYS A 168 -2.70 -41.04 -6.73
C LYS A 168 -3.93 -40.51 -7.48
N ASP A 169 -5.11 -40.85 -7.00
CA ASP A 169 -6.40 -40.41 -7.55
C ASP A 169 -6.69 -38.92 -7.33
N LYS A 170 -5.93 -38.25 -6.45
CA LYS A 170 -6.00 -36.82 -6.14
C LYS A 170 -4.65 -36.19 -6.32
N LEU A 171 -4.62 -35.12 -7.10
CA LEU A 171 -3.46 -34.26 -7.31
C LEU A 171 -3.63 -32.93 -6.57
N GLU A 172 -2.60 -32.52 -5.86
CA GLU A 172 -2.51 -31.15 -5.35
C GLU A 172 -1.80 -30.30 -6.41
N ALA A 173 -2.54 -29.38 -7.00
CA ALA A 173 -1.99 -28.40 -7.92
C ALA A 173 -1.78 -27.07 -7.21
N THR A 174 -0.58 -26.50 -7.29
CA THR A 174 -0.27 -25.18 -6.76
C THR A 174 -0.11 -24.21 -7.92
N LEU A 175 -1.03 -23.25 -8.03
CA LEU A 175 -0.91 -22.12 -8.92
C LEU A 175 -0.02 -21.06 -8.27
N VAL A 176 1.04 -20.67 -8.94
CA VAL A 176 1.91 -19.57 -8.54
C VAL A 176 1.74 -18.45 -9.55
N SER A 177 1.22 -17.32 -9.08
CA SER A 177 1.08 -16.10 -9.87
C SER A 177 2.08 -15.06 -9.37
N SER A 178 2.90 -14.52 -10.27
CA SER A 178 3.83 -13.46 -9.95
C SER A 178 3.97 -12.48 -11.13
N GLY A 179 4.28 -11.24 -10.82
CA GLY A 179 4.54 -10.22 -11.82
C GLY A 179 5.36 -9.08 -11.24
N ILE A 180 6.31 -8.55 -12.00
CA ILE A 180 7.10 -7.38 -11.61
C ILE A 180 6.28 -6.13 -11.91
N ILE A 181 6.06 -5.30 -10.91
CA ILE A 181 5.24 -4.09 -11.01
C ILE A 181 6.08 -2.90 -10.52
N PRO A 182 6.49 -1.99 -11.41
CA PRO A 182 7.04 -0.70 -10.99
C PRO A 182 5.93 0.18 -10.42
N PHE A 183 6.21 0.95 -9.38
CA PHE A 183 5.25 1.94 -8.88
C PHE A 183 5.05 3.08 -9.88
N MET A 184 6.14 3.53 -10.47
CA MET A 184 6.19 4.65 -11.40
C MET A 184 6.99 4.25 -12.64
N GLU A 185 6.64 4.81 -13.78
CA GLU A 185 7.51 4.78 -14.97
C GLU A 185 8.55 5.89 -14.88
N GLY A 186 8.20 7.00 -14.23
CA GLY A 186 9.11 8.09 -14.04
C GLY A 186 8.60 9.13 -13.04
N MET A 187 9.52 9.96 -12.61
CA MET A 187 9.25 11.13 -11.78
C MET A 187 10.16 12.26 -12.25
N GLN A 188 9.57 13.41 -12.47
CA GLN A 188 10.32 14.65 -12.75
C GLN A 188 10.09 15.65 -11.63
N TYR A 189 11.12 16.39 -11.28
CA TYR A 189 10.98 17.51 -10.38
C TYR A 189 11.89 18.67 -10.85
N ILE A 190 11.43 19.89 -10.60
CA ILE A 190 12.16 21.10 -10.91
C ILE A 190 12.50 21.79 -9.59
N GLU A 191 13.79 21.96 -9.32
CA GLU A 191 14.28 22.80 -8.23
C GLU A 191 14.71 24.13 -8.85
N LEU A 192 14.02 25.23 -8.54
CA LEU A 192 14.43 26.56 -8.95
C LEU A 192 15.52 27.09 -8.01
N THR A 193 16.54 27.70 -8.59
CA THR A 193 17.62 28.37 -7.85
C THR A 193 17.62 29.83 -8.24
N GLU A 194 17.34 30.74 -7.32
CA GLU A 194 17.45 32.17 -7.46
C GLU A 194 18.68 32.67 -6.70
N ASP A 195 19.56 33.42 -7.36
CA ASP A 195 20.79 34.00 -6.78
C ASP A 195 21.66 32.98 -5.99
N GLY A 196 21.78 31.74 -6.53
CA GLY A 196 22.55 30.70 -5.89
C GLY A 196 21.88 30.07 -4.64
N LYS A 197 20.67 30.51 -4.29
CA LYS A 197 19.88 29.92 -3.20
C LYS A 197 18.77 29.06 -3.78
N LYS A 198 18.59 27.84 -3.24
CA LYS A 198 17.48 26.98 -3.63
C LYS A 198 16.15 27.68 -3.31
N SER A 199 15.36 27.92 -4.33
CA SER A 199 13.98 28.37 -4.17
C SER A 199 13.13 27.25 -3.54
N ASN A 200 12.08 27.64 -2.79
CA ASN A 200 11.11 26.68 -2.27
C ASN A 200 10.09 26.20 -3.32
N GLN A 201 10.23 26.66 -4.57
CA GLN A 201 9.41 26.20 -5.67
C GLN A 201 9.97 24.87 -6.18
N PHE A 202 9.21 23.82 -5.95
CA PHE A 202 9.56 22.44 -6.29
C PHE A 202 8.32 21.80 -6.92
N CYS A 203 8.30 21.84 -8.24
CA CYS A 203 7.25 21.21 -9.03
C CYS A 203 7.56 19.73 -9.18
N ILE A 204 6.57 18.87 -9.00
CA ILE A 204 6.73 17.41 -9.11
C ILE A 204 5.70 16.87 -10.08
N THR A 205 6.13 16.08 -11.04
CA THR A 205 5.27 15.25 -11.88
C THR A 205 5.63 13.78 -11.69
N ILE A 206 4.65 12.97 -11.32
CA ILE A 206 4.78 11.52 -11.10
C ILE A 206 4.00 10.82 -12.20
N LYS A 207 4.66 9.96 -12.97
CA LYS A 207 4.01 9.07 -13.94
C LYS A 207 3.84 7.69 -13.31
N LEU A 208 2.60 7.37 -12.88
CA LEU A 208 2.28 6.06 -12.33
C LEU A 208 2.28 5.03 -13.45
N SER A 209 2.88 3.86 -13.21
CA SER A 209 2.93 2.82 -14.23
C SER A 209 1.56 2.19 -14.48
N PRO A 210 1.24 1.81 -15.72
CA PRO A 210 -0.02 1.12 -16.05
C PRO A 210 -0.21 -0.16 -15.26
N ALA A 211 0.89 -0.88 -15.00
CA ALA A 211 0.88 -2.09 -14.19
C ALA A 211 0.46 -1.80 -12.74
N PHE A 212 0.97 -0.72 -12.13
CA PHE A 212 0.57 -0.30 -10.79
C PHE A 212 -0.88 0.20 -10.76
N VAL A 213 -1.32 0.95 -11.78
CA VAL A 213 -2.70 1.41 -11.92
C VAL A 213 -3.66 0.21 -12.00
N LYS A 214 -3.39 -0.74 -12.89
CA LYS A 214 -4.19 -1.96 -13.03
C LYS A 214 -4.23 -2.76 -11.73
N PHE A 215 -3.07 -2.97 -11.11
CA PHE A 215 -2.95 -3.67 -9.83
C PHE A 215 -3.76 -2.98 -8.73
N SER A 216 -3.64 -1.67 -8.61
CA SER A 216 -4.34 -0.88 -7.59
C SER A 216 -5.86 -0.93 -7.77
N LYS A 217 -6.36 -0.77 -9.00
CA LYS A 217 -7.79 -0.88 -9.33
C LYS A 217 -8.36 -2.26 -9.01
N SER A 218 -7.59 -3.33 -9.28
CA SER A 218 -8.04 -4.71 -9.05
C SER A 218 -8.06 -5.13 -7.58
N HIS A 219 -7.31 -4.46 -6.70
CA HIS A 219 -7.10 -4.86 -5.31
C HIS A 219 -7.45 -3.75 -4.31
N SER A 220 -8.18 -2.72 -4.72
CA SER A 220 -8.45 -1.53 -3.90
C SER A 220 -9.32 -1.85 -2.68
N VAL A 221 -8.89 -1.35 -1.53
CA VAL A 221 -9.62 -1.40 -0.27
C VAL A 221 -9.79 0.03 0.22
N PRO A 222 -11.02 0.51 0.39
CA PRO A 222 -11.27 1.84 0.92
C PRO A 222 -10.87 1.92 2.40
N ILE A 223 -10.20 3.00 2.76
CA ILE A 223 -9.82 3.30 4.15
C ILE A 223 -10.14 4.76 4.50
N ASN A 224 -10.38 5.02 5.76
CA ASN A 224 -10.49 6.39 6.28
C ASN A 224 -9.08 6.98 6.42
N TYR A 225 -8.71 7.90 5.53
CA TYR A 225 -7.38 8.49 5.52
C TYR A 225 -7.07 9.30 6.79
N SER A 226 -8.04 10.06 7.28
CA SER A 226 -7.85 10.87 8.50
C SER A 226 -7.51 9.99 9.69
N THR A 227 -8.22 8.89 9.86
CA THR A 227 -7.91 7.88 10.88
C THR A 227 -6.54 7.23 10.64
N TYR A 228 -6.28 6.77 9.41
CA TYR A 228 -5.03 6.13 9.06
C TYR A 228 -3.82 7.03 9.30
N LYS A 229 -3.92 8.30 8.95
CA LYS A 229 -2.90 9.32 9.21
C LYS A 229 -2.70 9.58 10.70
N ALA A 230 -3.81 9.71 11.47
CA ALA A 230 -3.78 10.04 12.89
C ALA A 230 -3.07 8.97 13.74
N ILE A 231 -3.16 7.70 13.36
CA ILE A 231 -2.44 6.61 14.02
C ILE A 231 -0.94 6.86 13.89
N THR A 232 -0.24 7.02 15.00
CA THR A 232 1.20 7.35 15.01
C THR A 232 2.10 6.14 14.81
N SER A 233 1.68 4.99 15.33
CA SER A 233 2.40 3.72 15.23
C SER A 233 2.38 3.17 13.82
N VAL A 234 3.54 2.77 13.31
CA VAL A 234 3.66 2.13 11.98
C VAL A 234 2.92 0.80 11.95
N VAL A 235 3.09 -0.01 13.00
CA VAL A 235 2.37 -1.29 13.17
C VAL A 235 0.87 -1.04 13.35
N GLY A 236 0.50 0.01 14.10
CA GLY A 236 -0.89 0.42 14.27
C GLY A 236 -1.58 0.76 12.95
N LYS A 237 -0.86 1.42 12.02
CA LYS A 237 -1.38 1.68 10.66
C LYS A 237 -1.68 0.39 9.90
N ASP A 238 -0.76 -0.58 9.94
CA ASP A 238 -0.95 -1.87 9.29
C ASP A 238 -2.13 -2.64 9.90
N ILE A 239 -2.24 -2.62 11.23
CA ILE A 239 -3.36 -3.24 11.96
C ILE A 239 -4.69 -2.59 11.58
N TYR A 240 -4.76 -1.26 11.55
CA TYR A 240 -5.99 -0.54 11.18
C TYR A 240 -6.45 -0.88 9.75
N ALA A 241 -5.54 -0.82 8.79
CA ALA A 241 -5.84 -1.19 7.40
C ALA A 241 -6.32 -2.65 7.29
N TRP A 242 -5.69 -3.55 8.03
CA TRP A 242 -6.06 -4.96 8.07
C TRP A 242 -7.42 -5.18 8.75
N LEU A 243 -7.72 -4.51 9.86
CA LEU A 243 -9.03 -4.59 10.51
C LEU A 243 -10.13 -4.10 9.57
N THR A 244 -9.91 -3.00 8.86
CA THR A 244 -10.83 -2.48 7.84
C THR A 244 -11.05 -3.51 6.72
N TYR A 245 -9.99 -4.06 6.17
CA TYR A 245 -10.05 -5.09 5.13
C TYR A 245 -10.80 -6.34 5.59
N ARG A 246 -10.46 -6.87 6.77
CA ARG A 246 -11.10 -8.07 7.33
C ARG A 246 -12.57 -7.82 7.65
N ASN A 247 -12.90 -6.66 8.20
CA ASN A 247 -14.29 -6.27 8.47
C ASN A 247 -15.13 -6.21 7.19
N ASN A 248 -14.56 -5.69 6.09
CA ASN A 248 -15.26 -5.62 4.81
C ASN A 248 -15.57 -7.02 4.24
N GLY A 249 -14.70 -7.99 4.49
CA GLY A 249 -14.89 -9.39 4.08
C GLY A 249 -15.87 -10.20 4.93
N LEU A 250 -16.33 -9.69 6.08
CA LEU A 250 -17.31 -10.38 6.94
C LEU A 250 -18.74 -10.02 6.54
N GLY A 251 -19.63 -11.01 6.49
CA GLY A 251 -21.05 -10.84 6.38
C GLY A 251 -21.71 -10.44 7.70
N LYS A 252 -22.98 -10.01 7.64
CA LYS A 252 -23.76 -9.66 8.83
C LYS A 252 -23.87 -10.87 9.78
N GLY A 253 -23.47 -10.69 11.02
CA GLY A 253 -23.50 -11.75 12.04
C GLY A 253 -22.29 -12.71 12.00
N GLU A 254 -21.41 -12.58 11.01
CA GLU A 254 -20.21 -13.40 10.94
C GLU A 254 -19.13 -12.95 11.91
N SER A 255 -18.32 -13.91 12.31
CA SER A 255 -17.14 -13.70 13.15
C SER A 255 -15.99 -14.57 12.70
N VAL A 256 -14.78 -14.11 12.96
CA VAL A 256 -13.55 -14.86 12.71
C VAL A 256 -12.65 -14.81 13.93
N PHE A 257 -12.17 -15.98 14.34
CA PHE A 257 -11.12 -16.08 15.36
C PHE A 257 -9.75 -15.97 14.68
N ILE A 258 -8.88 -15.15 15.23
CA ILE A 258 -7.53 -14.94 14.78
C ILE A 258 -6.56 -15.32 15.89
N PRO A 259 -5.79 -16.42 15.73
CA PRO A 259 -4.84 -16.88 16.74
C PRO A 259 -3.70 -15.85 16.97
N ALA A 260 -3.15 -15.86 18.18
CA ALA A 260 -2.06 -14.98 18.57
C ALA A 260 -0.84 -15.10 17.65
N HIS A 261 -0.41 -16.31 17.34
CA HIS A 261 0.73 -16.55 16.46
C HIS A 261 0.52 -15.97 15.06
N SER A 262 -0.70 -16.04 14.49
CA SER A 262 -1.02 -15.47 13.19
C SER A 262 -0.92 -13.95 13.18
N LEU A 263 -1.33 -13.30 14.27
CA LEU A 263 -1.16 -11.84 14.42
C LEU A 263 0.32 -11.44 14.51
N VAL A 264 1.10 -12.21 15.26
CA VAL A 264 2.54 -11.95 15.40
C VAL A 264 3.24 -12.18 14.06
N GLU A 265 2.96 -13.29 13.38
CA GLU A 265 3.53 -13.58 12.06
C GLU A 265 3.21 -12.48 11.05
N GLN A 266 1.98 -11.96 11.07
CA GLN A 266 1.54 -10.92 10.15
C GLN A 266 2.18 -9.56 10.43
N PHE A 267 2.21 -9.11 11.68
CA PHE A 267 2.59 -7.72 11.98
C PHE A 267 4.01 -7.56 12.52
N MET A 268 4.47 -8.52 13.33
CA MET A 268 5.75 -8.48 14.01
C MET A 268 6.42 -9.85 14.06
N PRO A 269 6.74 -10.47 12.90
CA PRO A 269 7.31 -11.80 12.88
C PRO A 269 8.59 -11.88 13.72
N VAL A 270 8.71 -12.93 14.48
CA VAL A 270 9.85 -13.21 15.32
C VAL A 270 10.99 -13.75 14.44
N LYS A 271 12.19 -13.22 14.61
CA LYS A 271 13.36 -13.72 13.89
C LYS A 271 13.84 -15.02 14.53
N GLU A 272 14.36 -15.92 13.70
CA GLU A 272 15.00 -17.13 14.14
C GLU A 272 16.14 -16.82 15.15
N GLY A 273 16.18 -17.52 16.28
CA GLY A 273 17.13 -17.25 17.35
C GLY A 273 16.75 -16.12 18.34
N SER A 274 15.53 -15.58 18.24
CA SER A 274 15.03 -14.59 19.22
C SER A 274 14.71 -15.27 20.58
N HIS A 275 14.61 -14.43 21.65
CA HIS A 275 14.24 -14.90 22.98
C HIS A 275 12.86 -15.58 22.99
N GLU A 276 12.69 -16.63 23.78
CA GLU A 276 11.49 -17.44 23.91
C GLU A 276 10.20 -16.62 24.18
N ASN A 277 10.31 -15.52 24.90
CA ASN A 277 9.19 -14.64 25.21
C ASN A 277 8.90 -13.54 24.14
N GLN A 278 9.65 -13.49 23.03
CA GLN A 278 9.51 -12.41 22.05
C GLN A 278 8.13 -12.43 21.35
N GLU A 279 7.63 -13.62 21.03
CA GLU A 279 6.31 -13.80 20.43
C GLU A 279 5.20 -13.26 21.34
N ARG A 280 5.25 -13.62 22.63
CA ARG A 280 4.31 -13.14 23.63
C ARG A 280 4.36 -11.62 23.78
N THR A 281 5.56 -11.03 23.81
CA THR A 281 5.75 -9.57 23.89
C THR A 281 5.16 -8.89 22.66
N ASN A 282 5.43 -9.41 21.45
CA ASN A 282 4.90 -8.90 20.20
C ASN A 282 3.37 -8.98 20.17
N TYR A 283 2.79 -10.10 20.63
CA TYR A 283 1.34 -10.27 20.72
C TYR A 283 0.69 -9.21 21.63
N TYR A 284 1.22 -8.99 22.83
CA TYR A 284 0.68 -7.96 23.73
C TYR A 284 0.80 -6.55 23.15
N PHE A 285 1.89 -6.26 22.46
CA PHE A 285 2.04 -5.00 21.75
C PHE A 285 0.94 -4.83 20.68
N ILE A 286 0.69 -5.86 19.88
CA ILE A 286 -0.36 -5.85 18.85
C ILE A 286 -1.74 -5.67 19.48
N VAL A 287 -2.04 -6.39 20.56
CA VAL A 287 -3.30 -6.25 21.30
C VAL A 287 -3.50 -4.82 21.81
N ASN A 288 -2.46 -4.20 22.37
CA ASN A 288 -2.53 -2.82 22.83
C ASN A 288 -2.78 -1.84 21.69
N GLN A 289 -2.17 -2.07 20.49
CA GLN A 289 -2.47 -1.27 19.31
C GLN A 289 -3.93 -1.45 18.86
N ILE A 290 -4.48 -2.67 18.89
CA ILE A 290 -5.89 -2.93 18.56
C ILE A 290 -6.81 -2.21 19.56
N LYS A 291 -6.52 -2.26 20.86
CA LYS A 291 -7.28 -1.54 21.88
C LYS A 291 -7.27 -0.04 21.64
N GLU A 292 -6.10 0.53 21.39
CA GLU A 292 -5.95 1.95 21.09
C GLU A 292 -6.74 2.34 19.83
N ILE A 293 -6.69 1.52 18.78
CA ILE A 293 -7.46 1.75 17.56
C ILE A 293 -8.96 1.74 17.86
N LYS A 294 -9.45 0.75 18.61
CA LYS A 294 -10.84 0.65 19.00
C LYS A 294 -11.30 1.85 19.82
N GLU A 295 -10.52 2.25 20.81
CA GLU A 295 -10.90 3.32 21.74
C GLU A 295 -10.87 4.72 21.10
N LYS A 296 -9.85 5.00 20.29
CA LYS A 296 -9.60 6.37 19.80
C LYS A 296 -10.06 6.60 18.36
N TYR A 297 -10.03 5.58 17.52
CA TYR A 297 -10.13 5.76 16.07
C TYR A 297 -11.27 4.97 15.43
N TYR A 298 -11.71 3.86 16.04
CA TYR A 298 -12.75 2.99 15.49
C TYR A 298 -13.64 2.42 16.61
N PRO A 299 -14.44 3.27 17.29
CA PRO A 299 -15.28 2.83 18.44
C PRO A 299 -16.27 1.72 18.08
N GLU A 300 -16.78 1.72 16.84
CA GLU A 300 -17.74 0.72 16.34
C GLU A 300 -17.11 -0.65 16.07
N LEU A 301 -15.78 -0.77 16.21
CA LEU A 301 -15.09 -2.03 15.99
C LEU A 301 -15.53 -3.10 16.99
N ASN A 302 -16.16 -4.15 16.47
CA ASN A 302 -16.62 -5.27 17.27
C ASN A 302 -15.54 -6.37 17.37
N ILE A 303 -14.63 -6.20 18.30
CA ILE A 303 -13.55 -7.12 18.57
C ILE A 303 -13.53 -7.51 20.06
N SER A 304 -13.31 -8.77 20.35
CA SER A 304 -13.11 -9.30 21.70
C SER A 304 -11.77 -9.99 21.83
N PHE A 305 -11.18 -9.88 23.02
CA PHE A 305 -9.89 -10.46 23.35
C PHE A 305 -10.14 -11.70 24.22
N ASN A 306 -9.56 -12.82 23.84
CA ASN A 306 -9.70 -14.06 24.62
C ASN A 306 -8.91 -13.94 25.91
N GLN A 307 -9.52 -14.37 27.03
CA GLN A 307 -8.92 -14.27 28.37
C GLN A 307 -7.60 -15.04 28.48
N ASP A 308 -7.48 -16.15 27.75
CA ASP A 308 -6.30 -17.02 27.77
C ASP A 308 -5.13 -16.49 26.92
N GLY A 309 -5.25 -15.29 26.34
CA GLY A 309 -4.21 -14.70 25.46
C GLY A 309 -3.99 -15.48 24.15
N MET A 310 -4.93 -16.35 23.75
CA MET A 310 -4.76 -17.21 22.57
C MET A 310 -5.10 -16.54 21.24
N GLY A 311 -5.68 -15.33 21.28
CA GLY A 311 -6.03 -14.60 20.06
C GLY A 311 -7.14 -13.57 20.27
N VAL A 312 -7.70 -13.11 19.15
CA VAL A 312 -8.81 -12.16 19.12
C VAL A 312 -9.94 -12.69 18.24
N THR A 313 -11.17 -12.30 18.57
CA THR A 313 -12.34 -12.60 17.72
C THR A 313 -12.88 -11.31 17.15
N LEU A 314 -12.81 -11.16 15.84
CA LEU A 314 -13.39 -10.04 15.07
C LEU A 314 -14.79 -10.45 14.60
N ARG A 315 -15.78 -9.56 14.84
CA ARG A 315 -17.14 -9.67 14.35
C ARG A 315 -17.43 -8.54 13.39
N LYS A 316 -18.39 -8.75 12.48
CA LYS A 316 -18.83 -7.67 11.59
C LYS A 316 -19.15 -6.41 12.37
N SER A 317 -18.51 -5.33 11.98
CA SER A 317 -18.63 -4.00 12.54
C SER A 317 -19.24 -3.05 11.51
N VAL A 318 -19.76 -1.91 11.94
CA VAL A 318 -20.11 -0.83 11.03
C VAL A 318 -18.85 -0.37 10.31
N ALA A 319 -18.91 -0.26 8.99
CA ALA A 319 -17.76 0.24 8.22
C ALA A 319 -17.58 1.74 8.44
N GLN A 320 -16.32 2.18 8.58
CA GLN A 320 -16.04 3.62 8.68
C GLN A 320 -16.21 4.35 7.34
N ILE A 321 -16.04 3.64 6.25
CA ILE A 321 -16.28 4.13 4.88
C ILE A 321 -17.02 3.02 4.14
N GLU A 322 -18.20 3.34 3.65
CA GLU A 322 -18.94 2.44 2.77
C GLU A 322 -18.26 2.38 1.40
N PRO A 323 -18.23 1.20 0.74
CA PRO A 323 -17.58 1.03 -0.56
C PRO A 323 -18.09 2.00 -1.63
N ASP A 324 -19.39 2.30 -1.59
CA ASP A 324 -20.09 3.12 -2.60
C ASP A 324 -20.24 4.60 -2.19
N ASP A 325 -19.62 5.02 -1.09
CA ASP A 325 -19.72 6.38 -0.60
C ASP A 325 -18.90 7.35 -1.45
N SER A 326 -19.52 7.93 -2.47
CA SER A 326 -18.92 8.91 -3.39
C SER A 326 -18.58 10.25 -2.74
N ARG A 327 -19.03 10.52 -1.50
CA ARG A 327 -18.81 11.77 -0.78
C ARG A 327 -17.37 11.96 -0.30
N TYR A 328 -16.55 10.92 -0.35
CA TYR A 328 -15.20 10.90 0.21
C TYR A 328 -14.18 10.62 -0.86
N VAL A 329 -13.97 11.56 -1.75
CA VAL A 329 -12.89 11.48 -2.73
C VAL A 329 -11.74 12.35 -2.22
N LEU A 330 -10.52 11.84 -2.31
CA LEU A 330 -9.35 12.70 -2.19
C LEU A 330 -9.43 13.75 -3.27
N VAL A 331 -9.13 14.92 -2.83
CA VAL A 331 -9.38 16.10 -3.56
C VAL A 331 -8.04 16.75 -3.83
N THR A 332 -7.52 16.77 -5.08
CA THR A 332 -6.43 17.64 -5.50
C THR A 332 -6.99 19.01 -5.82
N SER A 333 -6.54 20.06 -5.19
CA SER A 333 -7.02 21.41 -5.44
C SER A 333 -6.43 21.96 -6.71
N ASN A 334 -7.27 22.35 -7.65
CA ASN A 334 -6.90 23.41 -8.56
C ASN A 334 -6.87 24.73 -7.79
N LEU A 335 -5.71 25.29 -7.58
CA LEU A 335 -5.48 26.69 -7.32
C LEU A 335 -4.33 27.13 -8.17
#